data_ac8153826ebef4af93740248c26bdbec
#
_entry.id   ac8153826ebef4af93740248c26bdbec
#
_cell.length_a   1.000
_cell.length_b   1.000
_cell.length_c   1.000
_cell.angle_alpha   90.00
_cell.angle_beta   90.00
_cell.angle_gamma   90.00
#
_symmetry.space_group_name_H-M   'P 1'
#
loop_
_entity.id
_entity.type
_entity.pdbx_description
1 polymer ?
#
loop_
_entity_poly.entity_id
_entity_poly.type
_entity_poly.pdbx_seq_one_letter_code
_entity_poly.pdbx_strand_id
1 'polypeptide(L)'
;DDMVVATVSLPPGTVVLAADDSAVARMMIEQGFKAMGIPFIMTKTGKECWDKLQSMSDEAIAQGKSIKDTVAMVLTDLEMPVMDGFTLTRNIKQDPRFRGMPVIIHSSLTGTTNEEHVKSVGADAYIAKFQADEMGATIRKVLGRVR
;
A
#
# COMPACT_ATOMS: atom_id res chain seq x y z
N ASP A 1 -22.28 15.66 4.60
CA ASP A 1 -22.01 16.42 4.47
C ASP A 1 -21.21 16.42 3.55
N ASP A 2 -20.80 16.93 3.37
CA ASP A 2 -19.99 17.19 2.62
C ASP A 2 -18.89 16.36 2.65
N MET A 3 -18.90 15.42 3.36
CA MET A 3 -17.82 14.54 3.46
C MET A 3 -18.06 13.37 2.59
N VAL A 4 -18.34 13.60 1.37
CA VAL A 4 -18.40 12.51 0.41
C VAL A 4 -16.97 12.12 0.08
N VAL A 5 -16.53 10.98 0.54
CA VAL A 5 -15.24 10.46 0.17
C VAL A 5 -15.33 10.03 -1.29
N ALA A 6 -14.50 10.62 -2.13
CA ALA A 6 -14.53 10.31 -3.55
C ALA A 6 -14.13 8.85 -3.77
N THR A 7 -14.82 8.18 -4.68
CA THR A 7 -14.45 6.81 -5.02
C THR A 7 -13.12 6.77 -5.77
N VAL A 8 -12.40 5.67 -5.61
CA VAL A 8 -11.14 5.45 -6.29
C VAL A 8 -11.30 4.19 -7.14
N SER A 9 -11.04 4.30 -8.43
CA SER A 9 -11.12 3.15 -9.33
C SER A 9 -9.75 2.55 -9.51
N LEU A 10 -9.61 1.28 -9.17
CA LEU A 10 -8.41 0.53 -9.46
C LEU A 10 -8.52 -0.15 -10.82
N PRO A 11 -7.40 -0.54 -11.45
CA PRO A 11 -7.46 -1.36 -12.65
C PRO A 11 -8.29 -2.62 -12.36
N PRO A 12 -9.10 -3.08 -13.32
CA PRO A 12 -9.99 -4.22 -13.08
C PRO A 12 -9.23 -5.46 -12.61
N GLY A 13 -9.80 -6.13 -11.61
CA GLY A 13 -9.22 -7.36 -11.09
C GLY A 13 -8.09 -7.16 -10.09
N THR A 14 -7.76 -5.91 -9.74
CA THR A 14 -6.66 -5.65 -8.81
C THR A 14 -7.16 -5.25 -7.43
N VAL A 15 -6.27 -5.38 -6.45
CA VAL A 15 -6.56 -4.99 -5.06
C VAL A 15 -5.39 -4.15 -4.54
N VAL A 16 -5.65 -3.44 -3.46
CA VAL A 16 -4.58 -2.84 -2.66
C VAL A 16 -4.17 -3.86 -1.60
N LEU A 17 -2.88 -4.13 -1.50
CA LEU A 17 -2.36 -5.00 -0.45
C LEU A 17 -1.85 -4.11 0.67
N ALA A 18 -2.42 -4.26 1.86
CA ALA A 18 -2.12 -3.37 2.98
C ALA A 18 -1.55 -4.13 4.18
N ALA A 19 -0.75 -3.43 4.98
CA ALA A 19 -0.12 -4.00 6.16
C ALA A 19 -0.13 -3.01 7.32
N ASP A 20 -0.57 -3.45 8.49
CA ASP A 20 -0.50 -2.67 9.73
C ASP A 20 -0.63 -3.64 10.89
N ASP A 21 0.23 -3.50 11.91
CA ASP A 21 0.21 -4.41 13.05
C ASP A 21 -0.81 -4.00 14.12
N SER A 22 -1.42 -2.84 14.00
CA SER A 22 -2.44 -2.37 14.93
C SER A 22 -3.83 -2.76 14.47
N ALA A 23 -4.57 -3.49 15.32
CA ALA A 23 -5.94 -3.88 14.97
C ALA A 23 -6.85 -2.68 14.74
N VAL A 24 -6.66 -1.61 15.55
CA VAL A 24 -7.46 -0.40 15.40
C VAL A 24 -7.15 0.28 14.07
N ALA A 25 -5.86 0.39 13.74
CA ALA A 25 -5.46 1.01 12.47
C ALA A 25 -5.97 0.20 11.28
N ARG A 26 -5.90 -1.14 11.35
CA ARG A 26 -6.43 -1.98 10.27
C ARG A 26 -7.92 -1.73 10.06
N MET A 27 -8.68 -1.63 11.16
CA MET A 27 -10.11 -1.38 11.06
C MET A 27 -10.39 -0.04 10.38
N MET A 28 -9.65 1.01 10.74
CA MET A 28 -9.84 2.32 10.15
C MET A 28 -9.47 2.36 8.68
N ILE A 29 -8.39 1.67 8.31
CA ILE A 29 -7.97 1.57 6.91
C ILE A 29 -9.03 0.82 6.11
N GLU A 30 -9.55 -0.28 6.64
CA GLU A 30 -10.59 -1.06 5.96
C GLU A 30 -11.84 -0.23 5.75
N GLN A 31 -12.26 0.52 6.76
CA GLN A 31 -13.43 1.39 6.63
C GLN A 31 -13.21 2.45 5.55
N GLY A 32 -12.01 3.01 5.49
CA GLY A 32 -11.66 3.98 4.47
C GLY A 32 -11.70 3.38 3.07
N PHE A 33 -11.13 2.19 2.92
CA PHE A 33 -11.16 1.50 1.62
C PHE A 33 -12.58 1.18 1.19
N LYS A 34 -13.41 0.69 2.11
CA LYS A 34 -14.80 0.39 1.79
C LYS A 34 -15.55 1.64 1.36
N ALA A 35 -15.33 2.75 2.05
CA ALA A 35 -15.97 4.02 1.70
C ALA A 35 -15.55 4.51 0.32
N MET A 36 -14.31 4.24 -0.08
CA MET A 36 -13.80 4.64 -1.39
C MET A 36 -14.06 3.62 -2.49
N GLY A 37 -14.62 2.47 -2.15
CA GLY A 37 -14.85 1.41 -3.13
C GLY A 37 -13.59 0.69 -3.58
N ILE A 38 -12.58 0.63 -2.72
CA ILE A 38 -11.29 0.01 -3.06
C ILE A 38 -11.27 -1.45 -2.59
N PRO A 39 -11.11 -2.41 -3.51
CA PRO A 39 -10.86 -3.79 -3.09
C PRO A 39 -9.50 -3.90 -2.42
N PHE A 40 -9.40 -4.69 -1.36
CA PHE A 40 -8.15 -4.77 -0.61
C PHE A 40 -7.95 -6.14 0.03
N ILE A 41 -6.68 -6.43 0.34
CA ILE A 41 -6.30 -7.56 1.20
C ILE A 41 -5.49 -6.97 2.34
N MET A 42 -5.90 -7.25 3.58
CA MET A 42 -5.24 -6.71 4.75
C MET A 42 -4.33 -7.75 5.38
N THR A 43 -3.10 -7.35 5.69
CA THR A 43 -2.14 -8.19 6.40
C THR A 43 -1.74 -7.52 7.71
N LYS A 44 -1.20 -8.30 8.64
CA LYS A 44 -0.93 -7.82 9.99
C LYS A 44 0.52 -7.40 10.22
N THR A 45 1.44 -7.82 9.37
CA THR A 45 2.86 -7.50 9.51
C THR A 45 3.48 -7.31 8.14
N GLY A 46 4.65 -6.67 8.14
CA GLY A 46 5.39 -6.50 6.89
C GLY A 46 5.80 -7.83 6.30
N LYS A 47 6.18 -8.79 7.17
CA LYS A 47 6.55 -10.12 6.71
C LYS A 47 5.38 -10.83 6.04
N GLU A 48 4.20 -10.75 6.65
CA GLU A 48 3.00 -11.34 6.08
C GLU A 48 2.66 -10.69 4.72
N CYS A 49 2.81 -9.38 4.64
CA CYS A 49 2.57 -8.65 3.41
C CYS A 49 3.56 -9.08 2.32
N TRP A 50 4.83 -9.19 2.68
CA TRP A 50 5.87 -9.63 1.75
C TRP A 50 5.60 -11.04 1.22
N ASP A 51 5.27 -11.94 2.14
CA ASP A 51 4.96 -13.34 1.77
C ASP A 51 3.72 -13.41 0.88
N LYS A 52 2.71 -12.61 1.20
CA LYS A 52 1.47 -12.58 0.39
C LYS A 52 1.75 -12.06 -1.01
N LEU A 53 2.54 -11.00 -1.12
CA LEU A 53 2.89 -10.41 -2.40
C LEU A 53 3.64 -11.42 -3.28
N GLN A 54 4.59 -12.14 -2.69
CA GLN A 54 5.32 -13.16 -3.42
C GLN A 54 4.42 -14.31 -3.88
N SER A 55 3.52 -14.74 -3.00
CA SER A 55 2.57 -15.79 -3.33
C SER A 55 1.65 -15.38 -4.48
N MET A 56 1.15 -14.15 -4.43
CA MET A 56 0.29 -13.64 -5.49
C MET A 56 1.05 -13.51 -6.82
N SER A 57 2.33 -13.15 -6.73
CA SER A 57 3.16 -13.09 -7.93
C SER A 57 3.34 -14.47 -8.55
N ASP A 58 3.61 -15.48 -7.73
CA ASP A 58 3.76 -16.85 -8.22
C ASP A 58 2.49 -17.34 -8.89
N GLU A 59 1.34 -17.06 -8.29
CA GLU A 59 0.06 -17.43 -8.86
C GLU A 59 -0.20 -16.71 -10.19
N ALA A 60 0.12 -15.43 -10.25
CA ALA A 60 -0.07 -14.64 -11.45
C ALA A 60 0.78 -15.20 -12.58
N ILE A 61 2.04 -15.50 -12.31
CA ILE A 61 2.95 -16.05 -13.29
C ILE A 61 2.44 -17.41 -13.81
N ALA A 62 1.94 -18.25 -12.90
CA ALA A 62 1.39 -19.54 -13.28
C ALA A 62 0.19 -19.41 -14.20
N GLN A 63 -0.51 -18.28 -14.18
CA GLN A 63 -1.66 -18.01 -15.03
C GLN A 63 -1.29 -17.19 -16.27
N GLY A 64 -0.01 -16.97 -16.51
CA GLY A 64 0.44 -16.16 -17.64
C GLY A 64 0.28 -14.67 -17.42
N LYS A 65 0.18 -14.23 -16.17
CA LYS A 65 -0.02 -12.84 -15.83
C LYS A 65 1.16 -12.31 -15.02
N SER A 66 1.15 -11.02 -14.70
CA SER A 66 2.14 -10.43 -13.83
C SER A 66 1.46 -9.94 -12.56
N ILE A 67 2.26 -9.60 -11.55
CA ILE A 67 1.72 -9.11 -10.29
C ILE A 67 0.85 -7.85 -10.50
N LYS A 68 1.16 -7.04 -11.50
CA LYS A 68 0.41 -5.82 -11.78
C LYS A 68 -1.03 -6.09 -12.17
N ASP A 69 -1.32 -7.31 -12.64
CA ASP A 69 -2.68 -7.69 -13.00
C ASP A 69 -3.51 -8.08 -11.77
N THR A 70 -2.88 -8.22 -10.60
CA THR A 70 -3.56 -8.64 -9.38
C THR A 70 -3.41 -7.65 -8.23
N VAL A 71 -2.32 -6.91 -8.16
CA VAL A 71 -2.09 -5.93 -7.10
C VAL A 71 -1.81 -4.56 -7.73
N ALA A 72 -2.63 -3.57 -7.36
CA ALA A 72 -2.47 -2.22 -7.90
C ALA A 72 -1.41 -1.43 -7.13
N MET A 73 -1.30 -1.65 -5.82
CA MET A 73 -0.35 -0.94 -4.98
C MET A 73 -0.27 -1.58 -3.61
N VAL A 74 0.76 -1.19 -2.86
CA VAL A 74 0.94 -1.62 -1.47
C VAL A 74 0.82 -0.40 -0.57
N LEU A 75 0.03 -0.52 0.50
CA LEU A 75 -0.07 0.50 1.53
C LEU A 75 0.43 -0.13 2.82
N THR A 76 1.49 0.41 3.41
CA THR A 76 2.10 -0.22 4.58
C THR A 76 2.33 0.76 5.71
N ASP A 77 2.12 0.25 6.94
CA ASP A 77 2.56 0.94 8.15
C ASP A 77 4.09 1.01 8.13
N LEU A 78 4.62 1.99 8.81
CA LEU A 78 6.07 2.14 8.94
C LEU A 78 6.62 1.24 10.04
N GLU A 79 5.96 1.26 11.21
CA GLU A 79 6.50 0.55 12.38
C GLU A 79 5.80 -0.76 12.60
N MET A 80 6.48 -1.85 12.31
CA MET A 80 5.96 -3.21 12.49
C MET A 80 7.11 -4.10 12.96
N PRO A 81 6.81 -5.13 13.77
CA PRO A 81 7.86 -6.05 14.20
C PRO A 81 8.37 -6.90 13.03
N VAL A 82 9.58 -7.38 13.15
CA VAL A 82 10.26 -8.28 12.22
C VAL A 82 10.63 -7.59 10.90
N MET A 83 9.65 -7.06 10.18
CA MET A 83 9.90 -6.36 8.92
C MET A 83 9.10 -5.06 8.94
N ASP A 84 9.78 -3.93 9.08
CA ASP A 84 9.12 -2.63 9.09
C ASP A 84 8.82 -2.15 7.66
N GLY A 85 8.13 -1.02 7.56
CA GLY A 85 7.71 -0.48 6.27
C GLY A 85 8.87 -0.07 5.37
N PHE A 86 9.98 0.39 5.96
CA PHE A 86 11.17 0.73 5.18
C PHE A 86 11.74 -0.52 4.50
N THR A 87 11.88 -1.59 5.27
CA THR A 87 12.43 -2.85 4.77
C THR A 87 11.52 -3.45 3.72
N LEU A 88 10.21 -3.47 3.99
CA LEU A 88 9.23 -3.97 3.03
C LEU A 88 9.30 -3.19 1.72
N THR A 89 9.33 -1.86 1.80
CA THR A 89 9.39 -1.02 0.61
C THR A 89 10.68 -1.28 -0.18
N ARG A 90 11.81 -1.38 0.52
CA ARG A 90 13.09 -1.65 -0.14
C ARG A 90 13.04 -2.98 -0.86
N ASN A 91 12.52 -4.02 -0.19
CA ASN A 91 12.42 -5.34 -0.80
C ASN A 91 11.58 -5.30 -2.07
N ILE A 92 10.44 -4.60 -2.03
CA ILE A 92 9.56 -4.50 -3.20
C ILE A 92 10.27 -3.75 -4.33
N LYS A 93 10.90 -2.63 -4.01
CA LYS A 93 11.50 -1.78 -5.04
C LYS A 93 12.73 -2.39 -5.68
N GLN A 94 13.43 -3.27 -4.96
CA GLN A 94 14.63 -3.93 -5.48
C GLN A 94 14.34 -5.23 -6.21
N ASP A 95 13.13 -5.76 -6.10
CA ASP A 95 12.77 -7.04 -6.69
C ASP A 95 12.28 -6.83 -8.12
N PRO A 96 12.92 -7.49 -9.12
CA PRO A 96 12.50 -7.31 -10.51
C PRO A 96 11.04 -7.69 -10.78
N ARG A 97 10.48 -8.62 -10.00
CA ARG A 97 9.08 -9.03 -10.16
C ARG A 97 8.12 -7.88 -9.88
N PHE A 98 8.54 -6.93 -9.05
CA PHE A 98 7.68 -5.85 -8.58
C PHE A 98 8.11 -4.49 -9.12
N ARG A 99 8.80 -4.48 -10.24
CA ARG A 99 9.23 -3.23 -10.85
C ARG A 99 8.01 -2.36 -11.17
N GLY A 100 8.03 -1.12 -10.69
CA GLY A 100 6.93 -0.20 -10.92
C GLY A 100 5.77 -0.35 -9.95
N MET A 101 5.85 -1.26 -8.97
CA MET A 101 4.80 -1.43 -7.98
C MET A 101 4.75 -0.19 -7.08
N PRO A 102 3.62 0.54 -7.04
CA PRO A 102 3.52 1.71 -6.15
C PRO A 102 3.46 1.27 -4.69
N VAL A 103 4.19 2.00 -3.83
CA VAL A 103 4.17 1.76 -2.39
C VAL A 103 3.92 3.08 -1.67
N ILE A 104 2.90 3.10 -0.83
CA ILE A 104 2.60 4.24 0.04
C ILE A 104 2.86 3.79 1.48
N ILE A 105 3.62 4.60 2.22
CA ILE A 105 3.86 4.36 3.63
C ILE A 105 2.98 5.30 4.45
N HIS A 106 2.27 4.75 5.44
CA HIS A 106 1.52 5.58 6.38
C HIS A 106 2.06 5.36 7.79
N SER A 107 2.06 6.41 8.60
CA SER A 107 2.65 6.33 9.93
C SER A 107 2.04 7.36 10.84
N SER A 108 2.03 7.06 12.14
CA SER A 108 1.68 8.04 13.16
C SER A 108 2.85 8.99 13.41
N LEU A 109 4.06 8.62 12.95
CA LEU A 109 5.23 9.47 13.07
C LEU A 109 5.24 10.50 11.95
N THR A 110 5.61 11.73 12.30
CA THR A 110 5.73 12.80 11.32
C THR A 110 7.10 13.43 11.49
N GLY A 111 7.54 14.16 10.49
CA GLY A 111 8.79 14.88 10.56
C GLY A 111 9.63 14.70 9.32
N THR A 112 10.47 15.68 9.06
CA THR A 112 11.27 15.74 7.84
C THR A 112 12.21 14.54 7.69
N THR A 113 12.80 14.11 8.81
CA THR A 113 13.76 13.00 8.77
C THR A 113 13.09 11.71 8.28
N ASN A 114 11.87 11.44 8.78
CA ASN A 114 11.14 10.26 8.33
C ASN A 114 10.75 10.36 6.89
N GLU A 115 10.32 11.54 6.44
CA GLU A 115 9.94 11.75 5.05
C GLU A 115 11.13 11.53 4.11
N GLU A 116 12.30 12.02 4.51
CA GLU A 116 13.51 11.80 3.71
C GLU A 116 13.88 10.34 3.63
N HIS A 117 13.79 9.62 4.76
CA HIS A 117 14.09 8.19 4.78
C HIS A 117 13.11 7.40 3.91
N VAL A 118 11.83 7.76 3.98
CA VAL A 118 10.80 7.14 3.16
C VAL A 118 11.14 7.28 1.67
N LYS A 119 11.56 8.47 1.26
CA LYS A 119 11.94 8.70 -0.12
C LYS A 119 13.18 7.91 -0.49
N SER A 120 14.13 7.77 0.44
CA SER A 120 15.40 7.09 0.14
C SER A 120 15.20 5.61 -0.15
N VAL A 121 14.15 4.97 0.38
CA VAL A 121 13.86 3.57 0.09
C VAL A 121 12.98 3.41 -1.15
N GLY A 122 12.57 4.51 -1.76
CA GLY A 122 11.83 4.48 -3.02
C GLY A 122 10.33 4.48 -2.90
N ALA A 123 9.78 4.79 -1.70
CA ALA A 123 8.32 4.88 -1.54
C ALA A 123 7.76 5.98 -2.44
N ASP A 124 6.58 5.75 -2.96
CA ASP A 124 5.93 6.71 -3.87
C ASP A 124 5.22 7.82 -3.12
N ALA A 125 4.85 7.59 -1.86
CA ALA A 125 4.22 8.61 -1.04
C ALA A 125 4.31 8.24 0.44
N TYR A 126 4.13 9.24 1.29
CA TYR A 126 4.12 9.09 2.73
C TYR A 126 2.96 9.90 3.28
N ILE A 127 2.09 9.28 4.07
CA ILE A 127 0.93 9.98 4.62
C ILE A 127 0.83 9.72 6.12
N ALA A 128 0.21 10.66 6.83
CA ALA A 128 -0.09 10.50 8.24
C ALA A 128 -1.26 9.54 8.41
N LYS A 129 -1.24 8.74 9.47
CA LYS A 129 -2.33 7.82 9.76
C LYS A 129 -3.63 8.56 10.03
N PHE A 130 -4.74 7.90 9.72
CA PHE A 130 -6.09 8.33 10.05
C PHE A 130 -6.51 9.62 9.34
N GLN A 131 -5.91 9.89 8.19
CA GLN A 131 -6.28 11.02 7.35
C GLN A 131 -6.94 10.46 6.08
N ALA A 132 -8.20 10.07 6.19
CA ALA A 132 -8.90 9.36 5.10
C ALA A 132 -8.94 10.16 3.81
N ASP A 133 -9.17 11.46 3.89
CA ASP A 133 -9.21 12.30 2.68
C ASP A 133 -7.86 12.33 2.02
N GLU A 134 -6.81 12.47 2.81
CA GLU A 134 -5.44 12.51 2.29
C GLU A 134 -5.07 11.17 1.68
N MET A 135 -5.49 10.08 2.32
CA MET A 135 -5.21 8.74 1.80
C MET A 135 -5.83 8.56 0.42
N GLY A 136 -7.11 8.91 0.25
CA GLY A 136 -7.78 8.78 -1.03
C GLY A 136 -7.14 9.63 -2.11
N ALA A 137 -6.83 10.88 -1.78
CA ALA A 137 -6.18 11.79 -2.73
C ALA A 137 -4.80 11.26 -3.13
N THR A 138 -4.04 10.74 -2.17
CA THR A 138 -2.70 10.21 -2.42
C THR A 138 -2.76 8.97 -3.30
N ILE A 139 -3.71 8.06 -3.04
CA ILE A 139 -3.88 6.86 -3.84
C ILE A 139 -4.18 7.22 -5.29
N ARG A 140 -5.11 8.15 -5.52
CA ARG A 140 -5.43 8.59 -6.88
C ARG A 140 -4.22 9.20 -7.58
N LYS A 141 -3.45 10.02 -6.86
CA LYS A 141 -2.28 10.66 -7.42
C LYS A 141 -1.21 9.64 -7.81
N VAL A 142 -0.95 8.68 -6.94
CA VAL A 142 0.05 7.66 -7.20
C VAL A 142 -0.36 6.76 -8.36
N LEU A 143 -1.62 6.32 -8.39
CA LEU A 143 -2.11 5.50 -9.49
C LEU A 143 -2.07 6.26 -10.81
N GLY A 144 -2.34 7.56 -10.78
CA GLY A 144 -2.28 8.39 -11.97
C GLY A 144 -0.89 8.49 -12.56
N ARG A 145 0.14 8.40 -11.73
CA ARG A 145 1.52 8.48 -12.20
C ARG A 145 1.97 7.23 -12.95
N VAL A 146 1.42 6.06 -12.57
CA VAL A 146 1.86 4.79 -13.15
C VAL A 146 0.98 4.37 -14.32
N ARG A 147 -0.02 5.17 -14.62
CA ARG A 147 -0.94 4.92 -15.72
C ARG A 147 -0.75 5.97 -16.77
#